data_176c73ae8e7038327d733bdd10a870d0
#
_entry.id   176c73ae8e7038327d733bdd10a870d0
#
_cell.length_a   1.000
_cell.length_b   1.000
_cell.length_c   1.000
_cell.angle_alpha   90.00
_cell.angle_beta   90.00
_cell.angle_gamma   90.00
#
_symmetry.space_group_name_H-M   'P 1'
#
loop_
_entity.id
_entity.type
_entity.pdbx_description
1 polymer ?
#
loop_
_entity_poly.entity_id
_entity_poly.type
_entity_poly.pdbx_seq_one_letter_code
_entity_poly.pdbx_strand_id
1 'polypeptide(L)'
;PLYMDVVTALANAGKNDIKVIGGRYGLGSKDTPPRSVFAGFEELTKAEPKRQFTIGIVDDVTNLSLEEKPAPLVAPAGTIACKFWGLGGDGTVGANKNSIKIIGDHTDKYVQAYFQYDSKKTGGVTISHLRFGDKPIKSPYYINKADFVACHNPSYIIKGFKMVDDVKPGGVFMINCQWDFDELNHHLKADAKRYIARNNIQLYTINAIDLAIEIGMGKRNNTILQSAFFSLAKVMPEEQAIQYMKDAATHSYLKKGQDIVDMNHKAIDLGATAYKKIDVPADWANAVDTKPAKELKGKPELVKMVKDILEPVGKMDGDSLPVSAFVDHVDGQFELGASAYEKRGVAVSVPTWDSTKCIQCNQCAYVCPHATIR
;
A
#
# COMPACT_ATOMS: atom_id res chain seq x y z
N PRO A 1 27.64 10.83 4.57
CA PRO A 1 28.08 11.61 5.77
C PRO A 1 28.57 10.71 6.89
N LEU A 2 27.71 9.85 7.51
CA LEU A 2 28.10 9.04 8.68
C LEU A 2 29.37 8.20 8.48
N TYR A 3 29.55 7.58 7.31
CA TYR A 3 30.78 6.84 6.99
C TYR A 3 32.03 7.72 7.12
N MET A 4 32.00 8.93 6.56
CA MET A 4 33.10 9.88 6.61
C MET A 4 33.39 10.33 8.04
N ASP A 5 32.34 10.60 8.82
CA ASP A 5 32.46 11.05 10.21
C ASP A 5 33.08 9.95 11.07
N VAL A 6 32.66 8.68 10.90
CA VAL A 6 33.22 7.53 11.61
C VAL A 6 34.71 7.32 11.25
N VAL A 7 35.03 7.33 9.95
CA VAL A 7 36.43 7.17 9.50
C VAL A 7 37.32 8.28 10.07
N THR A 8 36.85 9.53 10.03
CA THR A 8 37.60 10.68 10.59
C THR A 8 37.78 10.57 12.08
N ALA A 9 36.73 10.18 12.82
CA ALA A 9 36.81 10.01 14.28
C ALA A 9 37.79 8.91 14.69
N LEU A 10 37.79 7.78 13.97
CA LEU A 10 38.73 6.68 14.20
C LEU A 10 40.17 7.09 13.91
N ALA A 11 40.40 7.78 12.79
CA ALA A 11 41.73 8.30 12.42
C ALA A 11 42.26 9.26 13.50
N ASN A 12 41.44 10.22 13.95
CA ASN A 12 41.82 11.14 15.04
C ASN A 12 42.09 10.45 16.38
N ALA A 13 41.44 9.32 16.61
CA ALA A 13 41.68 8.49 17.80
C ALA A 13 42.86 7.49 17.67
N GLY A 14 43.59 7.53 16.54
CA GLY A 14 44.69 6.62 16.24
C GLY A 14 44.28 5.16 16.00
N LYS A 15 42.99 4.90 15.74
CA LYS A 15 42.43 3.55 15.52
C LYS A 15 42.28 3.23 14.03
N ASN A 16 43.39 3.26 13.30
CA ASN A 16 43.41 3.06 11.84
C ASN A 16 43.30 1.58 11.41
N ASP A 17 43.44 0.66 12.36
CA ASP A 17 43.32 -0.79 12.17
C ASP A 17 41.86 -1.29 12.11
N ILE A 18 40.93 -0.45 12.54
CA ILE A 18 39.50 -0.79 12.50
C ILE A 18 38.97 -0.69 11.05
N LYS A 19 38.48 -1.84 10.54
CA LYS A 19 37.86 -1.91 9.21
C LYS A 19 36.50 -1.22 9.22
N VAL A 20 36.31 -0.24 8.37
CA VAL A 20 35.05 0.48 8.16
C VAL A 20 34.55 0.26 6.74
N ILE A 21 33.31 -0.19 6.59
CA ILE A 21 32.63 -0.31 5.31
C ILE A 21 31.44 0.64 5.25
N GLY A 22 31.05 1.08 4.05
CA GLY A 22 29.99 2.08 3.84
C GLY A 22 28.87 1.57 2.94
N GLY A 23 27.64 1.54 3.47
CA GLY A 23 26.45 1.19 2.74
C GLY A 23 25.59 2.41 2.39
N ARG A 24 25.06 2.47 1.16
CA ARG A 24 23.99 3.39 0.74
C ARG A 24 22.66 2.65 0.83
N TYR A 25 21.69 3.21 1.56
CA TYR A 25 20.37 2.64 1.77
C TYR A 25 19.28 3.72 1.76
N GLY A 26 18.03 3.34 1.73
CA GLY A 26 16.90 4.26 1.73
C GLY A 26 16.81 5.12 0.46
N LEU A 27 17.39 4.68 -0.64
CA LEU A 27 17.40 5.39 -1.92
C LEU A 27 15.98 5.48 -2.47
N GLY A 28 15.57 6.65 -2.95
CA GLY A 28 14.22 6.85 -3.48
C GLY A 28 13.12 6.66 -2.42
N SER A 29 13.42 6.95 -1.14
CA SER A 29 12.50 6.74 -0.01
C SER A 29 12.12 5.29 0.23
N LYS A 30 12.95 4.34 -0.21
CA LYS A 30 12.76 2.91 0.09
C LYS A 30 12.87 2.65 1.58
N ASP A 31 12.07 1.72 2.05
CA ASP A 31 12.17 1.18 3.40
C ASP A 31 13.52 0.49 3.64
N THR A 32 13.95 0.45 4.89
CA THR A 32 15.14 -0.29 5.32
C THR A 32 14.72 -1.38 6.30
N PRO A 33 14.23 -2.51 5.80
CA PRO A 33 13.76 -3.61 6.64
C PRO A 33 14.95 -4.35 7.30
N PRO A 34 14.70 -5.19 8.32
CA PRO A 34 15.74 -5.96 9.00
C PRO A 34 16.67 -6.73 8.05
N ARG A 35 16.17 -7.33 6.97
CA ARG A 35 16.99 -8.04 5.98
C ARG A 35 18.11 -7.18 5.41
N SER A 36 17.85 -5.88 5.19
CA SER A 36 18.85 -4.93 4.70
C SER A 36 19.99 -4.74 5.71
N VAL A 37 19.65 -4.66 6.99
CA VAL A 37 20.63 -4.53 8.09
C VAL A 37 21.44 -5.82 8.21
N PHE A 38 20.79 -6.99 8.15
CA PHE A 38 21.48 -8.28 8.19
C PHE A 38 22.45 -8.45 7.03
N ALA A 39 22.08 -8.03 5.82
CA ALA A 39 22.98 -8.07 4.65
C ALA A 39 24.27 -7.25 4.91
N GLY A 40 24.15 -6.08 5.53
CA GLY A 40 25.31 -5.28 5.94
C GLY A 40 26.18 -5.98 6.98
N PHE A 41 25.60 -6.63 7.98
CA PHE A 41 26.37 -7.42 8.96
C PHE A 41 27.04 -8.65 8.33
N GLU A 42 26.34 -9.37 7.46
CA GLU A 42 26.93 -10.50 6.71
C GLU A 42 28.13 -10.04 5.85
N GLU A 43 28.04 -8.87 5.21
CA GLU A 43 29.14 -8.32 4.44
C GLU A 43 30.38 -8.06 5.32
N LEU A 44 30.18 -7.56 6.55
CA LEU A 44 31.28 -7.32 7.51
C LEU A 44 32.00 -8.60 7.93
N THR A 45 31.38 -9.77 7.86
CA THR A 45 31.98 -11.05 8.26
C THR A 45 32.88 -11.64 7.17
N LYS A 46 32.86 -11.12 5.95
CA LYS A 46 33.69 -11.61 4.85
C LYS A 46 35.16 -11.26 5.09
N ALA A 47 36.07 -12.11 4.62
CA ALA A 47 37.48 -11.84 4.66
C ALA A 47 37.83 -10.54 3.88
N GLU A 48 37.20 -10.38 2.72
CA GLU A 48 37.33 -9.19 1.88
C GLU A 48 35.94 -8.57 1.62
N PRO A 49 35.42 -7.77 2.54
CA PRO A 49 34.14 -7.12 2.36
C PRO A 49 34.23 -5.99 1.34
N LYS A 50 33.13 -5.74 0.61
CA LYS A 50 33.01 -4.56 -0.23
C LYS A 50 33.17 -3.30 0.63
N ARG A 51 34.13 -2.45 0.26
CA ARG A 51 34.37 -1.19 0.97
C ARG A 51 33.18 -0.24 0.89
N GLN A 52 32.51 -0.22 -0.26
CA GLN A 52 31.29 0.53 -0.51
C GLN A 52 30.28 -0.37 -1.23
N PHE A 53 29.01 -0.26 -0.85
CA PHE A 53 27.94 -1.07 -1.40
C PHE A 53 26.59 -0.35 -1.34
N THR A 54 25.60 -0.89 -2.02
CA THR A 54 24.20 -0.44 -1.99
C THR A 54 23.31 -1.53 -1.43
N ILE A 55 22.21 -1.14 -0.79
CA ILE A 55 21.19 -2.03 -0.24
C ILE A 55 19.81 -1.57 -0.73
N GLY A 56 18.92 -2.51 -0.98
CA GLY A 56 17.52 -2.26 -1.36
C GLY A 56 17.32 -1.95 -2.85
N ILE A 57 18.36 -2.11 -3.67
CA ILE A 57 18.27 -2.05 -5.13
C ILE A 57 19.00 -3.23 -5.76
N VAL A 58 18.63 -3.57 -6.98
CA VAL A 58 19.33 -4.56 -7.80
C VAL A 58 20.24 -3.82 -8.78
N ASP A 59 21.49 -3.64 -8.37
CA ASP A 59 22.50 -2.97 -9.21
C ASP A 59 23.26 -4.01 -10.05
N ASP A 60 22.77 -4.26 -11.22
CA ASP A 60 23.34 -5.15 -12.24
C ASP A 60 24.28 -4.42 -13.21
N VAL A 61 24.54 -3.13 -12.98
CA VAL A 61 25.45 -2.31 -13.78
C VAL A 61 26.81 -2.21 -13.09
N THR A 62 26.87 -1.77 -11.84
CA THR A 62 28.14 -1.65 -11.08
C THR A 62 28.37 -2.81 -10.10
N ASN A 63 27.36 -3.66 -9.90
CA ASN A 63 27.42 -4.84 -9.04
C ASN A 63 27.79 -4.52 -7.57
N LEU A 64 27.42 -3.32 -7.10
CA LEU A 64 27.69 -2.90 -5.73
C LEU A 64 26.60 -3.34 -4.74
N SER A 65 25.45 -3.77 -5.22
CA SER A 65 24.36 -4.23 -4.33
C SER A 65 24.74 -5.46 -3.54
N LEU A 66 24.27 -5.49 -2.29
CA LEU A 66 24.29 -6.69 -1.48
C LEU A 66 23.02 -7.52 -1.73
N GLU A 67 23.16 -8.83 -1.69
CA GLU A 67 22.03 -9.74 -1.70
C GLU A 67 21.34 -9.69 -0.32
N GLU A 68 20.02 -9.45 -0.33
CA GLU A 68 19.21 -9.47 0.89
C GLU A 68 18.52 -10.81 1.05
N LYS A 69 18.94 -11.58 2.05
CA LYS A 69 18.29 -12.85 2.43
C LYS A 69 17.14 -12.61 3.40
N PRO A 70 16.19 -13.56 3.49
CA PRO A 70 15.15 -13.48 4.51
C PRO A 70 15.76 -13.34 5.92
N ALA A 71 15.36 -12.28 6.64
CA ALA A 71 15.81 -12.04 7.99
C ALA A 71 14.94 -12.79 9.00
N PRO A 72 15.46 -13.13 10.17
CA PRO A 72 14.67 -13.62 11.29
C PRO A 72 13.62 -12.58 11.71
N LEU A 73 12.54 -13.05 12.33
CA LEU A 73 11.53 -12.19 12.91
C LEU A 73 12.13 -11.40 14.08
N VAL A 74 12.20 -10.08 13.95
CA VAL A 74 12.74 -9.17 14.97
C VAL A 74 11.65 -8.47 15.77
N ALA A 75 10.38 -8.56 15.34
CA ALA A 75 9.24 -8.09 16.14
C ALA A 75 9.04 -9.02 17.35
N PRO A 76 8.63 -8.48 18.51
CA PRO A 76 8.30 -9.30 19.67
C PRO A 76 7.24 -10.35 19.34
N ALA A 77 7.37 -11.55 19.91
CA ALA A 77 6.36 -12.60 19.75
C ALA A 77 4.99 -12.09 20.24
N GLY A 78 3.93 -12.43 19.52
CA GLY A 78 2.57 -11.95 19.78
C GLY A 78 2.25 -10.57 19.21
N THR A 79 3.17 -9.94 18.46
CA THR A 79 2.87 -8.71 17.74
C THR A 79 1.92 -9.00 16.57
N ILE A 80 0.76 -8.36 16.58
CA ILE A 80 -0.21 -8.37 15.47
C ILE A 80 0.12 -7.21 14.54
N ALA A 81 0.26 -7.50 13.26
CA ALA A 81 0.57 -6.53 12.22
C ALA A 81 -0.59 -6.39 11.24
N CYS A 82 -1.05 -5.17 11.00
CA CYS A 82 -2.17 -4.87 10.11
C CYS A 82 -1.77 -3.82 9.07
N LYS A 83 -2.21 -4.01 7.81
CA LYS A 83 -1.89 -3.12 6.70
C LYS A 83 -3.16 -2.74 5.94
N PHE A 84 -3.31 -1.45 5.64
CA PHE A 84 -4.53 -0.94 5.00
C PHE A 84 -4.15 -0.11 3.78
N TRP A 85 -4.70 -0.48 2.64
CA TRP A 85 -4.53 0.20 1.37
C TRP A 85 -5.76 1.07 1.08
N GLY A 86 -5.59 2.38 1.11
CA GLY A 86 -6.62 3.37 0.89
C GLY A 86 -6.24 4.38 -0.18
N LEU A 87 -7.21 5.21 -0.54
CA LEU A 87 -7.05 6.31 -1.48
C LEU A 87 -6.90 7.63 -0.72
N GLY A 88 -5.99 8.48 -1.16
CA GLY A 88 -5.81 9.80 -0.57
C GLY A 88 -7.12 10.59 -0.52
N GLY A 89 -7.57 10.93 0.69
CA GLY A 89 -8.82 11.64 0.94
C GLY A 89 -10.05 10.76 1.19
N ASP A 90 -9.95 9.43 1.15
CA ASP A 90 -11.07 8.52 1.41
C ASP A 90 -11.42 8.32 2.90
N GLY A 91 -10.61 8.85 3.81
CA GLY A 91 -10.80 8.73 5.26
C GLY A 91 -10.12 7.53 5.90
N THR A 92 -9.48 6.62 5.14
CA THR A 92 -8.78 5.44 5.66
C THR A 92 -7.74 5.79 6.73
N VAL A 93 -6.90 6.78 6.48
CA VAL A 93 -5.87 7.21 7.43
C VAL A 93 -6.49 7.72 8.74
N GLY A 94 -7.58 8.50 8.64
CA GLY A 94 -8.31 8.99 9.81
C GLY A 94 -8.92 7.87 10.65
N ALA A 95 -9.54 6.89 10.01
CA ALA A 95 -10.09 5.71 10.68
C ALA A 95 -9.00 4.89 11.37
N ASN A 96 -7.86 4.70 10.72
CA ASN A 96 -6.73 3.96 11.30
C ASN A 96 -6.06 4.71 12.46
N LYS A 97 -5.97 6.04 12.42
CA LYS A 97 -5.55 6.86 13.58
C LYS A 97 -6.50 6.69 14.75
N ASN A 98 -7.80 6.65 14.49
CA ASN A 98 -8.81 6.39 15.52
C ASN A 98 -8.69 4.96 16.08
N SER A 99 -8.49 3.96 15.22
CA SER A 99 -8.30 2.56 15.66
C SER A 99 -7.10 2.40 16.59
N ILE A 100 -5.94 2.98 16.23
CA ILE A 100 -4.74 2.90 17.05
C ILE A 100 -4.92 3.59 18.40
N LYS A 101 -5.68 4.70 18.42
CA LYS A 101 -6.03 5.42 19.64
C LYS A 101 -6.96 4.60 20.53
N ILE A 102 -8.01 4.02 19.98
CA ILE A 102 -8.94 3.15 20.73
C ILE A 102 -8.17 2.01 21.39
N ILE A 103 -7.30 1.31 20.64
CA ILE A 103 -6.55 0.19 21.19
C ILE A 103 -5.56 0.66 22.27
N GLY A 104 -4.85 1.75 22.02
CA GLY A 104 -3.87 2.28 22.98
C GLY A 104 -4.49 2.85 24.26
N ASP A 105 -5.66 3.50 24.16
CA ASP A 105 -6.32 4.12 25.31
C ASP A 105 -7.12 3.11 26.16
N HIS A 106 -7.54 1.98 25.58
CA HIS A 106 -8.46 1.04 26.23
C HIS A 106 -7.90 -0.37 26.42
N THR A 107 -6.63 -0.60 26.12
CA THR A 107 -5.94 -1.87 26.37
C THR A 107 -4.53 -1.62 26.91
N ASP A 108 -3.93 -2.63 27.54
CA ASP A 108 -2.54 -2.61 27.97
C ASP A 108 -1.53 -2.88 26.83
N LYS A 109 -2.01 -2.86 25.57
CA LYS A 109 -1.15 -3.15 24.42
C LYS A 109 -0.28 -1.95 24.05
N TYR A 110 0.97 -2.26 23.72
CA TYR A 110 1.81 -1.31 22.98
C TYR A 110 1.32 -1.18 21.57
N VAL A 111 1.28 0.04 21.06
CA VAL A 111 0.74 0.38 19.75
C VAL A 111 1.77 1.17 18.94
N GLN A 112 1.83 0.90 17.63
CA GLN A 112 2.65 1.66 16.70
C GLN A 112 1.88 1.85 15.41
N ALA A 113 1.93 3.06 14.85
CA ALA A 113 1.35 3.36 13.55
C ALA A 113 2.33 4.14 12.69
N TYR A 114 2.34 3.82 11.41
CA TYR A 114 3.01 4.59 10.37
C TYR A 114 2.11 4.73 9.15
N PHE A 115 2.14 5.89 8.51
CA PHE A 115 1.30 6.20 7.37
C PHE A 115 2.18 6.59 6.18
N GLN A 116 2.16 5.76 5.16
CA GLN A 116 2.86 5.99 3.90
C GLN A 116 1.92 6.68 2.91
N TYR A 117 2.43 7.70 2.24
CA TYR A 117 1.70 8.49 1.26
C TYR A 117 2.42 8.44 -0.08
N ASP A 118 1.64 8.42 -1.16
CA ASP A 118 2.14 8.68 -2.50
C ASP A 118 2.52 10.17 -2.63
N SER A 119 3.48 10.49 -3.49
CA SER A 119 3.83 11.86 -3.87
C SER A 119 2.69 12.58 -4.60
N LYS A 120 1.76 11.86 -5.20
CA LYS A 120 0.55 12.39 -5.85
C LYS A 120 -0.43 12.87 -4.81
N LYS A 121 -0.84 14.14 -4.86
CA LYS A 121 -1.76 14.73 -3.87
C LYS A 121 -3.17 14.16 -3.97
N THR A 122 -3.71 14.03 -5.18
CA THR A 122 -5.08 13.55 -5.41
C THR A 122 -5.04 12.21 -6.11
N GLY A 123 -5.82 11.24 -5.60
CA GLY A 123 -5.84 9.88 -6.14
C GLY A 123 -4.57 9.07 -5.86
N GLY A 124 -3.70 9.56 -4.98
CA GLY A 124 -2.52 8.84 -4.52
C GLY A 124 -2.86 7.70 -3.58
N VAL A 125 -2.03 6.67 -3.55
CA VAL A 125 -2.18 5.55 -2.63
C VAL A 125 -1.78 5.97 -1.22
N THR A 126 -2.55 5.55 -0.22
CA THR A 126 -2.15 5.63 1.19
C THR A 126 -2.04 4.24 1.75
N ILE A 127 -0.98 3.97 2.50
CA ILE A 127 -0.79 2.68 3.16
C ILE A 127 -0.59 2.93 4.65
N SER A 128 -1.50 2.38 5.47
CA SER A 128 -1.38 2.46 6.93
C SER A 128 -0.79 1.16 7.46
N HIS A 129 0.23 1.26 8.29
CA HIS A 129 0.91 0.16 8.95
C HIS A 129 0.66 0.25 10.44
N LEU A 130 -0.10 -0.70 11.00
CA LEU A 130 -0.43 -0.73 12.44
C LEU A 130 0.15 -1.98 13.07
N ARG A 131 0.78 -1.83 14.25
CA ARG A 131 1.27 -2.94 15.07
C ARG A 131 0.73 -2.82 16.48
N PHE A 132 0.35 -3.96 17.05
CA PHE A 132 -0.17 -4.09 18.39
C PHE A 132 0.49 -5.28 19.09
N GLY A 133 0.83 -5.16 20.35
CA GLY A 133 1.45 -6.28 21.07
C GLY A 133 1.56 -6.03 22.56
N ASP A 134 1.82 -7.10 23.31
CA ASP A 134 1.96 -7.05 24.77
C ASP A 134 3.38 -6.67 25.23
N LYS A 135 4.28 -6.42 24.29
CA LYS A 135 5.66 -5.99 24.53
C LYS A 135 5.97 -4.72 23.75
N PRO A 136 6.92 -3.88 24.23
CA PRO A 136 7.34 -2.67 23.53
C PRO A 136 7.72 -2.93 22.08
N ILE A 137 7.11 -2.18 21.16
CA ILE A 137 7.33 -2.30 19.72
C ILE A 137 8.43 -1.32 19.31
N LYS A 138 9.55 -1.85 18.81
CA LYS A 138 10.71 -1.08 18.32
C LYS A 138 10.99 -1.46 16.86
N SER A 139 10.00 -1.22 15.97
CA SER A 139 10.04 -1.66 14.57
C SER A 139 9.94 -0.43 13.63
N PRO A 140 11.06 0.31 13.40
CA PRO A 140 11.06 1.53 12.57
C PRO A 140 11.13 1.19 11.07
N TYR A 141 10.34 0.22 10.60
CA TYR A 141 10.26 -0.24 9.21
C TYR A 141 8.83 -0.62 8.87
N TYR A 142 8.51 -0.64 7.58
CA TYR A 142 7.18 -0.99 7.09
C TYR A 142 6.79 -2.43 7.40
N ILE A 143 5.48 -2.68 7.47
CA ILE A 143 4.96 -4.04 7.54
C ILE A 143 5.00 -4.63 6.13
N ASN A 144 5.76 -5.70 5.95
CA ASN A 144 5.86 -6.48 4.72
C ASN A 144 5.22 -7.87 4.83
N LYS A 145 4.85 -8.29 6.05
CA LYS A 145 4.04 -9.47 6.33
C LYS A 145 3.08 -9.16 7.48
N ALA A 146 1.79 -9.18 7.19
CA ALA A 146 0.71 -8.76 8.08
C ALA A 146 -0.24 -9.92 8.42
N ASP A 147 -0.81 -9.88 9.59
CA ASP A 147 -1.87 -10.81 10.01
C ASP A 147 -3.21 -10.44 9.37
N PHE A 148 -3.41 -9.14 9.10
CA PHE A 148 -4.59 -8.58 8.46
C PHE A 148 -4.18 -7.55 7.39
N VAL A 149 -4.70 -7.69 6.16
CA VAL A 149 -4.55 -6.70 5.08
C VAL A 149 -5.93 -6.31 4.57
N ALA A 150 -6.18 -5.01 4.43
CA ALA A 150 -7.41 -4.49 3.85
C ALA A 150 -7.14 -3.67 2.59
N CYS A 151 -7.92 -3.95 1.55
CA CYS A 151 -8.01 -3.14 0.33
C CYS A 151 -9.31 -2.32 0.39
N HIS A 152 -9.21 -1.04 0.69
CA HIS A 152 -10.38 -0.14 0.80
C HIS A 152 -10.86 0.38 -0.57
N ASN A 153 -10.00 0.35 -1.58
CA ASN A 153 -10.34 0.79 -2.93
C ASN A 153 -10.26 -0.38 -3.94
N PRO A 154 -11.38 -0.87 -4.48
CA PRO A 154 -11.40 -2.03 -5.37
C PRO A 154 -10.61 -1.81 -6.67
N SER A 155 -10.37 -0.56 -7.09
CA SER A 155 -9.56 -0.29 -8.27
C SER A 155 -8.12 -0.81 -8.16
N TYR A 156 -7.59 -1.01 -6.95
CA TYR A 156 -6.25 -1.54 -6.73
C TYR A 156 -6.14 -3.02 -7.09
N ILE A 157 -7.23 -3.77 -6.91
CA ILE A 157 -7.33 -5.17 -7.39
C ILE A 157 -7.26 -5.19 -8.93
N ILE A 158 -8.05 -4.31 -9.58
CA ILE A 158 -8.07 -4.20 -11.05
C ILE A 158 -6.69 -3.79 -11.61
N LYS A 159 -6.01 -2.86 -10.93
CA LYS A 159 -4.65 -2.41 -11.27
C LYS A 159 -3.59 -3.49 -11.03
N GLY A 160 -3.90 -4.52 -10.25
CA GLY A 160 -2.99 -5.62 -9.95
C GLY A 160 -1.89 -5.23 -8.96
N PHE A 161 -2.21 -4.40 -7.96
CA PHE A 161 -1.28 -4.12 -6.86
C PHE A 161 -1.03 -5.39 -6.04
N LYS A 162 0.23 -5.59 -5.63
CA LYS A 162 0.67 -6.79 -4.89
C LYS A 162 0.36 -6.74 -3.39
N MET A 163 -0.89 -6.43 -3.05
CA MET A 163 -1.34 -6.30 -1.65
C MET A 163 -1.45 -7.64 -0.94
N VAL A 164 -1.84 -8.68 -1.66
CA VAL A 164 -2.08 -10.00 -1.09
C VAL A 164 -0.80 -10.68 -0.65
N ASP A 165 0.32 -10.38 -1.31
CA ASP A 165 1.64 -10.90 -0.95
C ASP A 165 2.10 -10.43 0.44
N ASP A 166 1.52 -9.36 0.95
CA ASP A 166 1.78 -8.85 2.29
C ASP A 166 1.09 -9.67 3.40
N VAL A 167 0.13 -10.53 3.06
CA VAL A 167 -0.60 -11.34 4.06
C VAL A 167 0.25 -12.53 4.47
N LYS A 168 0.38 -12.77 5.78
CA LYS A 168 1.01 -13.99 6.31
C LYS A 168 0.17 -15.22 5.95
N PRO A 169 0.78 -16.42 5.78
CA PRO A 169 0.01 -17.65 5.65
C PRO A 169 -1.04 -17.79 6.75
N GLY A 170 -2.27 -18.10 6.38
CA GLY A 170 -3.43 -18.18 7.27
C GLY A 170 -4.01 -16.84 7.73
N GLY A 171 -3.41 -15.72 7.31
CA GLY A 171 -3.88 -14.37 7.64
C GLY A 171 -5.15 -13.98 6.89
N VAL A 172 -5.64 -12.77 7.18
CA VAL A 172 -6.90 -12.24 6.64
C VAL A 172 -6.62 -11.23 5.54
N PHE A 173 -7.32 -11.37 4.40
CA PHE A 173 -7.39 -10.36 3.34
C PHE A 173 -8.83 -9.90 3.15
N MET A 174 -9.11 -8.62 3.37
CA MET A 174 -10.43 -8.02 3.22
C MET A 174 -10.44 -7.03 2.05
N ILE A 175 -11.45 -7.13 1.18
CA ILE A 175 -11.64 -6.24 0.02
C ILE A 175 -12.96 -5.49 0.17
N ASN A 176 -12.93 -4.17 0.14
CA ASN A 176 -14.12 -3.34 -0.01
C ASN A 176 -14.52 -3.29 -1.48
N CYS A 177 -15.57 -3.99 -1.85
CA CYS A 177 -16.08 -4.02 -3.22
C CYS A 177 -17.57 -4.34 -3.27
N GLN A 178 -18.20 -3.99 -4.39
CA GLN A 178 -19.60 -4.28 -4.70
C GLN A 178 -19.75 -5.60 -5.49
N TRP A 179 -18.66 -6.32 -5.72
CA TRP A 179 -18.59 -7.48 -6.59
C TRP A 179 -19.21 -8.72 -5.96
N ASP A 180 -19.92 -9.47 -6.76
CA ASP A 180 -20.23 -10.86 -6.48
C ASP A 180 -18.98 -11.75 -6.63
N PHE A 181 -19.14 -13.07 -6.46
CA PHE A 181 -18.01 -14.00 -6.56
C PHE A 181 -17.44 -14.06 -7.98
N ASP A 182 -18.27 -14.03 -9.00
CA ASP A 182 -17.82 -14.16 -10.40
C ASP A 182 -17.06 -12.90 -10.83
N GLU A 183 -17.54 -11.73 -10.45
CA GLU A 183 -16.85 -10.46 -10.66
C GLU A 183 -15.51 -10.40 -9.90
N LEU A 184 -15.50 -10.82 -8.62
CA LEU A 184 -14.28 -10.91 -7.82
C LEU A 184 -13.27 -11.86 -8.47
N ASN A 185 -13.71 -13.04 -8.88
CA ASN A 185 -12.90 -14.01 -9.59
C ASN A 185 -12.37 -13.45 -10.92
N HIS A 186 -13.18 -12.64 -11.63
CA HIS A 186 -12.75 -12.00 -12.86
C HIS A 186 -11.68 -10.91 -12.64
N HIS A 187 -11.76 -10.16 -11.55
CA HIS A 187 -10.86 -9.03 -11.25
C HIS A 187 -9.55 -9.45 -10.59
N LEU A 188 -9.55 -10.49 -9.78
CA LEU A 188 -8.34 -11.01 -9.14
C LEU A 188 -7.38 -11.59 -10.19
N LYS A 189 -6.11 -11.17 -10.13
CA LYS A 189 -5.04 -11.70 -10.98
C LYS A 189 -4.65 -13.11 -10.56
N ALA A 190 -4.10 -13.87 -11.49
CA ALA A 190 -3.73 -15.26 -11.26
C ALA A 190 -2.67 -15.42 -10.14
N ASP A 191 -1.70 -14.53 -10.04
CA ASP A 191 -0.70 -14.52 -8.97
C ASP A 191 -1.34 -14.32 -7.59
N ALA A 192 -2.27 -13.36 -7.45
CA ALA A 192 -3.03 -13.15 -6.22
C ALA A 192 -3.88 -14.38 -5.85
N LYS A 193 -4.58 -14.98 -6.80
CA LYS A 193 -5.35 -16.22 -6.59
C LYS A 193 -4.47 -17.36 -6.08
N ARG A 194 -3.32 -17.59 -6.76
CA ARG A 194 -2.36 -18.62 -6.34
C ARG A 194 -1.84 -18.38 -4.94
N TYR A 195 -1.52 -17.13 -4.60
CA TYR A 195 -1.04 -16.80 -3.27
C TYR A 195 -2.12 -17.07 -2.21
N ILE A 196 -3.36 -16.62 -2.44
CA ILE A 196 -4.51 -16.83 -1.55
C ILE A 196 -4.70 -18.32 -1.28
N ALA A 197 -4.79 -19.15 -2.33
CA ALA A 197 -5.06 -20.57 -2.20
C ALA A 197 -3.90 -21.33 -1.54
N ARG A 198 -2.64 -21.07 -1.97
CA ARG A 198 -1.46 -21.81 -1.48
C ARG A 198 -1.07 -21.45 -0.04
N ASN A 199 -1.44 -20.27 0.42
CA ASN A 199 -1.14 -19.81 1.78
C ASN A 199 -2.34 -19.85 2.72
N ASN A 200 -3.45 -20.47 2.34
CA ASN A 200 -4.68 -20.57 3.13
C ASN A 200 -5.16 -19.20 3.64
N ILE A 201 -5.09 -18.15 2.80
CA ILE A 201 -5.51 -16.81 3.17
C ILE A 201 -7.03 -16.80 3.36
N GLN A 202 -7.48 -16.24 4.47
CA GLN A 202 -8.89 -16.04 4.76
C GLN A 202 -9.38 -14.81 4.00
N LEU A 203 -10.09 -15.03 2.90
CA LEU A 203 -10.57 -13.96 2.03
C LEU A 203 -11.96 -13.50 2.47
N TYR A 204 -12.12 -12.18 2.61
CA TYR A 204 -13.39 -11.54 2.93
C TYR A 204 -13.69 -10.40 1.95
N THR A 205 -14.96 -10.18 1.67
CA THR A 205 -15.47 -8.99 0.98
C THR A 205 -16.45 -8.24 1.85
N ILE A 206 -16.56 -6.94 1.64
CA ILE A 206 -17.56 -6.08 2.26
C ILE A 206 -17.99 -5.02 1.25
N ASN A 207 -19.30 -4.79 1.12
CA ASN A 207 -19.82 -3.68 0.29
C ASN A 207 -20.13 -2.47 1.17
N ALA A 208 -19.09 -1.85 1.73
CA ALA A 208 -19.26 -0.66 2.56
C ALA A 208 -19.69 0.58 1.76
N ILE A 209 -19.56 0.55 0.44
CA ILE A 209 -19.95 1.66 -0.44
C ILE A 209 -21.47 1.82 -0.45
N ASP A 210 -22.19 0.77 -0.79
CA ASP A 210 -23.66 0.81 -0.86
C ASP A 210 -24.27 0.94 0.53
N LEU A 211 -23.72 0.26 1.53
CA LEU A 211 -24.14 0.41 2.92
C LEU A 211 -24.06 1.85 3.40
N ALA A 212 -22.97 2.57 3.09
CA ALA A 212 -22.83 3.98 3.45
C ALA A 212 -23.86 4.87 2.74
N ILE A 213 -24.19 4.57 1.49
CA ILE A 213 -25.24 5.27 0.72
C ILE A 213 -26.61 5.03 1.35
N GLU A 214 -26.96 3.79 1.66
CA GLU A 214 -28.25 3.39 2.22
C GLU A 214 -28.55 4.04 3.57
N ILE A 215 -27.51 4.23 4.41
CA ILE A 215 -27.69 4.87 5.73
C ILE A 215 -27.52 6.40 5.68
N GLY A 216 -27.37 7.00 4.48
CA GLY A 216 -27.27 8.44 4.30
C GLY A 216 -25.87 9.05 4.49
N MET A 217 -24.83 8.23 4.64
CA MET A 217 -23.44 8.70 4.79
C MET A 217 -22.76 9.03 3.45
N GLY A 218 -23.41 8.74 2.32
CA GLY A 218 -22.88 8.97 0.98
C GLY A 218 -21.59 8.19 0.74
N LYS A 219 -20.48 8.87 0.44
CA LYS A 219 -19.18 8.22 0.17
C LYS A 219 -18.37 7.87 1.43
N ARG A 220 -18.88 8.14 2.63
CA ARG A 220 -18.13 7.98 3.91
C ARG A 220 -18.30 6.56 4.45
N ASN A 221 -17.56 5.63 3.92
CA ASN A 221 -17.63 4.21 4.29
C ASN A 221 -16.54 3.76 5.29
N ASN A 222 -15.62 4.66 5.67
CA ASN A 222 -14.48 4.34 6.51
C ASN A 222 -14.85 3.86 7.92
N THR A 223 -15.95 4.33 8.51
CA THR A 223 -16.44 3.86 9.82
C THR A 223 -16.92 2.40 9.74
N ILE A 224 -17.59 2.03 8.65
CA ILE A 224 -18.02 0.65 8.36
C ILE A 224 -16.80 -0.27 8.25
N LEU A 225 -15.79 0.16 7.47
CA LEU A 225 -14.56 -0.61 7.27
C LEU A 225 -13.73 -0.74 8.55
N GLN A 226 -13.71 0.29 9.39
CA GLN A 226 -13.06 0.26 10.69
C GLN A 226 -13.71 -0.77 11.63
N SER A 227 -15.03 -0.83 11.64
CA SER A 227 -15.77 -1.80 12.45
C SER A 227 -15.50 -3.24 11.98
N ALA A 228 -15.54 -3.48 10.66
CA ALA A 228 -15.16 -4.78 10.08
C ALA A 228 -13.72 -5.20 10.44
N PHE A 229 -12.80 -4.24 10.48
CA PHE A 229 -11.43 -4.51 10.95
C PHE A 229 -11.39 -5.02 12.38
N PHE A 230 -12.08 -4.38 13.32
CA PHE A 230 -12.08 -4.82 14.71
C PHE A 230 -12.68 -6.23 14.87
N SER A 231 -13.74 -6.55 14.13
CA SER A 231 -14.36 -7.87 14.17
C SER A 231 -13.46 -8.97 13.58
N LEU A 232 -12.75 -8.69 12.49
CA LEU A 232 -11.92 -9.68 11.78
C LEU A 232 -10.51 -9.81 12.36
N ALA A 233 -9.87 -8.73 12.77
CA ALA A 233 -8.49 -8.74 13.27
C ALA A 233 -8.37 -9.19 14.73
N LYS A 234 -9.48 -9.22 15.49
CA LYS A 234 -9.58 -9.70 16.88
C LYS A 234 -8.51 -9.14 17.81
N VAL A 235 -8.21 -7.85 17.67
CA VAL A 235 -7.19 -7.18 18.47
C VAL A 235 -7.61 -7.02 19.92
N MET A 236 -8.92 -6.91 20.15
CA MET A 236 -9.60 -6.81 21.43
C MET A 236 -10.98 -7.47 21.35
N PRO A 237 -11.70 -7.68 22.46
CA PRO A 237 -13.08 -8.20 22.42
C PRO A 237 -13.98 -7.31 21.55
N GLU A 238 -14.72 -7.93 20.63
CA GLU A 238 -15.51 -7.25 19.60
C GLU A 238 -16.54 -6.28 20.20
N GLU A 239 -17.29 -6.71 21.20
CA GLU A 239 -18.30 -5.87 21.86
C GLU A 239 -17.69 -4.60 22.47
N GLN A 240 -16.52 -4.72 23.08
CA GLN A 240 -15.81 -3.58 23.64
C GLN A 240 -15.33 -2.64 22.54
N ALA A 241 -14.78 -3.18 21.46
CA ALA A 241 -14.32 -2.39 20.31
C ALA A 241 -15.48 -1.58 19.71
N ILE A 242 -16.63 -2.20 19.49
CA ILE A 242 -17.85 -1.56 18.99
C ILE A 242 -18.28 -0.44 19.94
N GLN A 243 -18.31 -0.68 21.25
CA GLN A 243 -18.71 0.34 22.22
C GLN A 243 -17.74 1.53 22.19
N TYR A 244 -16.43 1.31 22.22
CA TYR A 244 -15.44 2.39 22.16
C TYR A 244 -15.50 3.17 20.84
N MET A 245 -15.79 2.50 19.72
CA MET A 245 -16.02 3.19 18.46
C MET A 245 -17.26 4.10 18.52
N LYS A 246 -18.37 3.64 19.14
CA LYS A 246 -19.58 4.45 19.33
C LYS A 246 -19.32 5.63 20.24
N ASP A 247 -18.59 5.47 21.33
CA ASP A 247 -18.23 6.54 22.24
C ASP A 247 -17.35 7.59 21.53
N ALA A 248 -16.35 7.14 20.75
CA ALA A 248 -15.49 8.03 19.96
C ALA A 248 -16.30 8.80 18.89
N ALA A 249 -17.26 8.12 18.22
CA ALA A 249 -18.13 8.76 17.25
C ALA A 249 -19.04 9.81 17.91
N THR A 250 -19.63 9.49 19.07
CA THR A 250 -20.43 10.42 19.85
C THR A 250 -19.64 11.65 20.24
N HIS A 251 -18.45 11.46 20.81
CA HIS A 251 -17.57 12.57 21.18
C HIS A 251 -17.20 13.46 19.96
N SER A 252 -16.95 12.85 18.81
CA SER A 252 -16.50 13.58 17.62
C SER A 252 -17.62 14.31 16.88
N TYR A 253 -18.84 13.78 16.92
CA TYR A 253 -19.92 14.25 16.06
C TYR A 253 -21.11 14.87 16.80
N LEU A 254 -21.22 14.80 18.14
CA LEU A 254 -22.36 15.32 18.89
C LEU A 254 -22.61 16.83 18.59
N LYS A 255 -21.56 17.61 18.42
CA LYS A 255 -21.67 19.03 18.05
C LYS A 255 -22.27 19.28 16.66
N LYS A 256 -22.32 18.26 15.80
CA LYS A 256 -22.89 18.31 14.45
C LYS A 256 -24.36 17.86 14.40
N GLY A 257 -24.90 17.39 15.51
CA GLY A 257 -26.27 16.90 15.67
C GLY A 257 -26.35 15.41 15.97
N GLN A 258 -27.42 15.03 16.68
CA GLN A 258 -27.68 13.64 17.10
C GLN A 258 -27.83 12.71 15.88
N ASP A 259 -28.48 13.16 14.82
CA ASP A 259 -28.67 12.38 13.59
C ASP A 259 -27.35 11.89 13.00
N ILE A 260 -26.30 12.72 13.08
CA ILE A 260 -24.94 12.35 12.60
C ILE A 260 -24.31 11.29 13.50
N VAL A 261 -24.55 11.38 14.82
CA VAL A 261 -24.09 10.35 15.78
C VAL A 261 -24.79 9.04 15.48
N ASP A 262 -26.11 9.04 15.32
CA ASP A 262 -26.93 7.85 15.09
C ASP A 262 -26.55 7.15 13.76
N MET A 263 -26.29 7.93 12.69
CA MET A 263 -25.76 7.39 11.44
C MET A 263 -24.42 6.69 11.64
N ASN A 264 -23.50 7.28 12.41
CA ASN A 264 -22.20 6.65 12.67
C ASN A 264 -22.35 5.40 13.55
N HIS A 265 -23.23 5.40 14.54
CA HIS A 265 -23.53 4.19 15.34
C HIS A 265 -24.06 3.07 14.45
N LYS A 266 -25.02 3.38 13.56
CA LYS A 266 -25.55 2.42 12.58
C LYS A 266 -24.45 1.89 11.65
N ALA A 267 -23.54 2.75 11.18
CA ALA A 267 -22.41 2.34 10.36
C ALA A 267 -21.47 1.37 11.09
N ILE A 268 -21.24 1.60 12.38
CA ILE A 268 -20.43 0.72 13.24
C ILE A 268 -21.10 -0.65 13.38
N ASP A 269 -22.40 -0.70 13.69
CA ASP A 269 -23.13 -1.96 13.83
C ASP A 269 -23.16 -2.77 12.52
N LEU A 270 -23.40 -2.10 11.40
CA LEU A 270 -23.38 -2.74 10.07
C LEU A 270 -21.99 -3.28 9.73
N GLY A 271 -20.94 -2.52 9.99
CA GLY A 271 -19.56 -2.94 9.68
C GLY A 271 -19.13 -4.19 10.44
N ALA A 272 -19.63 -4.39 11.66
CA ALA A 272 -19.33 -5.55 12.47
C ALA A 272 -19.86 -6.87 11.89
N THR A 273 -20.88 -6.83 11.01
CA THR A 273 -21.58 -8.04 10.54
C THR A 273 -21.70 -8.15 9.01
N ALA A 274 -21.48 -7.07 8.26
CA ALA A 274 -21.79 -7.03 6.83
C ALA A 274 -20.72 -7.65 5.93
N TYR A 275 -19.56 -8.05 6.46
CA TYR A 275 -18.53 -8.73 5.68
C TYR A 275 -18.91 -10.18 5.37
N LYS A 276 -18.49 -10.68 4.24
CA LYS A 276 -18.73 -12.04 3.77
C LYS A 276 -17.42 -12.78 3.61
N LYS A 277 -17.34 -13.98 4.17
CA LYS A 277 -16.23 -14.89 3.91
C LYS A 277 -16.40 -15.50 2.52
N ILE A 278 -15.31 -15.54 1.76
CA ILE A 278 -15.28 -16.16 0.44
C ILE A 278 -14.66 -17.55 0.56
N ASP A 279 -15.36 -18.55 0.08
CA ASP A 279 -14.80 -19.89 -0.05
C ASP A 279 -13.84 -19.91 -1.21
N VAL A 280 -12.54 -20.05 -0.91
CA VAL A 280 -11.47 -20.01 -1.90
C VAL A 280 -11.46 -21.31 -2.72
N PRO A 281 -11.68 -21.25 -4.05
CA PRO A 281 -11.68 -22.45 -4.88
C PRO A 281 -10.30 -23.12 -4.92
N ALA A 282 -10.28 -24.44 -4.90
CA ALA A 282 -9.02 -25.21 -4.92
C ALA A 282 -8.22 -25.02 -6.22
N ASP A 283 -8.89 -24.77 -7.34
CA ASP A 283 -8.28 -24.52 -8.64
C ASP A 283 -7.51 -23.19 -8.71
N TRP A 284 -7.80 -22.25 -7.80
CA TRP A 284 -7.01 -21.01 -7.69
C TRP A 284 -5.52 -21.29 -7.41
N ALA A 285 -5.17 -22.40 -6.79
CA ALA A 285 -3.77 -22.78 -6.57
C ALA A 285 -2.95 -22.90 -7.88
N ASN A 286 -3.63 -23.13 -9.01
CA ASN A 286 -3.04 -23.26 -10.33
C ASN A 286 -3.59 -22.23 -11.34
N ALA A 287 -4.19 -21.14 -10.86
CA ALA A 287 -4.75 -20.11 -11.72
C ALA A 287 -3.74 -19.55 -12.72
N VAL A 288 -4.20 -19.28 -13.93
CA VAL A 288 -3.43 -18.65 -15.02
C VAL A 288 -4.20 -17.42 -15.51
N ASP A 289 -3.47 -16.37 -15.87
CA ASP A 289 -4.10 -15.20 -16.47
C ASP A 289 -4.56 -15.51 -17.88
N THR A 290 -5.86 -15.41 -18.12
CA THR A 290 -6.49 -15.67 -19.42
C THR A 290 -6.69 -14.40 -20.25
N LYS A 291 -6.52 -13.22 -19.63
CA LYS A 291 -6.68 -11.95 -20.33
C LYS A 291 -5.44 -11.63 -21.15
N PRO A 292 -5.59 -11.30 -22.43
CA PRO A 292 -4.47 -10.82 -23.23
C PRO A 292 -3.90 -9.53 -22.59
N ALA A 293 -2.57 -9.39 -22.68
CA ALA A 293 -1.93 -8.14 -22.29
C ALA A 293 -2.52 -7.00 -23.13
N LYS A 294 -2.73 -5.84 -22.49
CA LYS A 294 -3.22 -4.65 -23.17
C LYS A 294 -2.24 -4.24 -24.27
N GLU A 295 -2.71 -4.14 -25.50
CA GLU A 295 -1.90 -3.61 -26.58
C GLU A 295 -1.60 -2.13 -26.32
N LEU A 296 -0.30 -1.81 -26.26
CA LEU A 296 0.18 -0.44 -26.14
C LEU A 296 0.41 0.12 -27.55
N LYS A 297 -0.01 1.36 -27.78
CA LYS A 297 0.13 2.07 -29.05
C LYS A 297 1.15 3.18 -28.91
N GLY A 298 1.97 3.41 -29.92
CA GLY A 298 2.95 4.49 -29.93
C GLY A 298 4.25 4.08 -30.59
N LYS A 299 5.26 4.94 -30.49
CA LYS A 299 6.60 4.62 -30.97
C LYS A 299 7.18 3.46 -30.18
N PRO A 300 8.05 2.62 -30.77
CA PRO A 300 8.63 1.46 -30.09
C PRO A 300 9.31 1.81 -28.76
N GLU A 301 10.04 2.91 -28.69
CA GLU A 301 10.76 3.39 -27.52
C GLU A 301 9.78 3.73 -26.39
N LEU A 302 8.68 4.44 -26.71
CA LEU A 302 7.62 4.75 -25.75
C LEU A 302 6.98 3.46 -25.22
N VAL A 303 6.63 2.53 -26.09
CA VAL A 303 6.02 1.24 -25.70
C VAL A 303 6.97 0.45 -24.80
N LYS A 304 8.26 0.42 -25.13
CA LYS A 304 9.30 -0.22 -24.30
C LYS A 304 9.34 0.41 -22.92
N MET A 305 9.52 1.72 -22.83
CA MET A 305 9.61 2.44 -21.54
C MET A 305 8.34 2.25 -20.69
N VAL A 306 7.16 2.28 -21.32
CA VAL A 306 5.90 2.06 -20.59
C VAL A 306 5.85 0.65 -19.99
N LYS A 307 6.21 -0.38 -20.74
CA LYS A 307 6.21 -1.78 -20.24
C LYS A 307 7.28 -2.01 -19.18
N ASP A 308 8.49 -1.54 -19.42
CA ASP A 308 9.65 -1.90 -18.63
C ASP A 308 9.76 -1.07 -17.36
N ILE A 309 9.24 0.17 -17.34
CA ILE A 309 9.38 1.09 -16.21
C ILE A 309 8.02 1.56 -15.69
N LEU A 310 7.19 2.19 -16.55
CA LEU A 310 6.00 2.90 -16.08
C LEU A 310 4.92 1.98 -15.51
N GLU A 311 4.68 0.83 -16.14
CA GLU A 311 3.70 -0.15 -15.64
C GLU A 311 4.12 -0.79 -14.31
N PRO A 312 5.37 -1.30 -14.13
CA PRO A 312 5.82 -1.81 -12.83
C PRO A 312 5.74 -0.74 -11.72
N VAL A 313 6.24 0.46 -11.98
CA VAL A 313 6.15 1.57 -11.01
C VAL A 313 4.70 1.93 -10.70
N GLY A 314 3.84 1.98 -11.72
CA GLY A 314 2.41 2.25 -11.56
C GLY A 314 1.64 1.17 -10.79
N LYS A 315 2.17 -0.05 -10.72
CA LYS A 315 1.64 -1.18 -9.92
C LYS A 315 2.25 -1.25 -8.51
N MET A 316 3.05 -0.27 -8.11
CA MET A 316 3.81 -0.27 -6.84
C MET A 316 4.83 -1.42 -6.74
N ASP A 317 5.36 -1.88 -7.88
CA ASP A 317 6.37 -2.95 -8.01
C ASP A 317 7.71 -2.41 -8.56
N GLY A 318 7.97 -1.12 -8.41
CA GLY A 318 9.21 -0.49 -8.89
C GLY A 318 10.48 -1.06 -8.24
N ASP A 319 10.36 -1.65 -7.04
CA ASP A 319 11.48 -2.28 -6.35
C ASP A 319 12.00 -3.55 -7.04
N SER A 320 11.24 -4.14 -7.94
CA SER A 320 11.65 -5.28 -8.76
C SER A 320 12.56 -4.89 -9.92
N LEU A 321 12.65 -3.59 -10.25
CA LEU A 321 13.41 -3.12 -11.40
C LEU A 321 14.91 -3.06 -11.09
N PRO A 322 15.77 -3.64 -11.96
CA PRO A 322 17.21 -3.49 -11.86
C PRO A 322 17.66 -2.10 -12.32
N VAL A 323 18.89 -1.70 -11.95
CA VAL A 323 19.46 -0.41 -12.37
C VAL A 323 19.56 -0.33 -13.90
N SER A 324 19.85 -1.44 -14.58
CA SER A 324 19.92 -1.49 -16.05
C SER A 324 18.63 -1.11 -16.75
N ALA A 325 17.46 -1.23 -16.10
CA ALA A 325 16.18 -0.77 -16.66
C ALA A 325 16.18 0.75 -16.98
N PHE A 326 17.06 1.52 -16.33
CA PHE A 326 17.12 2.98 -16.42
C PHE A 326 18.30 3.51 -17.24
N VAL A 327 19.12 2.66 -17.88
CA VAL A 327 20.33 3.10 -18.59
C VAL A 327 20.02 4.01 -19.79
N ASP A 328 18.85 3.84 -20.41
CA ASP A 328 18.41 4.70 -21.51
C ASP A 328 17.79 6.03 -21.00
N HIS A 329 17.65 6.20 -19.68
CA HIS A 329 16.99 7.34 -19.01
C HIS A 329 17.85 7.94 -17.89
N VAL A 330 19.16 7.93 -18.03
CA VAL A 330 20.11 8.39 -16.99
C VAL A 330 19.98 9.88 -16.66
N ASP A 331 19.44 10.67 -17.57
CA ASP A 331 19.16 12.10 -17.42
C ASP A 331 17.76 12.38 -16.83
N GLY A 332 16.96 11.32 -16.56
CA GLY A 332 15.61 11.42 -16.04
C GLY A 332 14.54 11.80 -17.07
N GLN A 333 14.88 11.87 -18.35
CA GLN A 333 13.90 12.13 -19.41
C GLN A 333 13.15 10.84 -19.77
N PHE A 334 11.83 10.94 -19.88
CA PHE A 334 10.98 9.89 -20.39
C PHE A 334 10.44 10.23 -21.77
N GLU A 335 10.06 9.21 -22.52
CA GLU A 335 9.54 9.34 -23.87
C GLU A 335 8.30 10.24 -23.95
N LEU A 336 8.24 11.05 -24.99
CA LEU A 336 7.08 11.90 -25.26
C LEU A 336 5.83 11.06 -25.47
N GLY A 337 4.75 11.44 -24.79
CA GLY A 337 3.48 10.70 -24.81
C GLY A 337 3.29 9.73 -23.62
N ALA A 338 4.27 9.58 -22.74
CA ALA A 338 4.21 8.71 -21.56
C ALA A 338 2.99 9.01 -20.66
N SER A 339 2.58 10.28 -20.54
CA SER A 339 1.41 10.71 -19.76
C SER A 339 0.10 10.06 -20.19
N ALA A 340 -0.02 9.58 -21.42
CA ALA A 340 -1.20 8.86 -21.90
C ALA A 340 -1.40 7.52 -21.18
N TYR A 341 -0.34 6.97 -20.60
CA TYR A 341 -0.33 5.69 -19.90
C TYR A 341 -0.36 5.84 -18.37
N GLU A 342 -0.09 7.03 -17.85
CA GLU A 342 -0.21 7.34 -16.43
C GLU A 342 -1.61 7.85 -16.09
N LYS A 343 -2.56 6.93 -15.91
CA LYS A 343 -3.95 7.29 -15.58
C LYS A 343 -4.16 7.26 -14.07
N ARG A 344 -4.33 8.42 -13.46
CA ARG A 344 -4.59 8.55 -12.02
C ARG A 344 -6.02 8.19 -11.64
N GLY A 345 -7.01 8.40 -12.54
CA GLY A 345 -8.41 8.12 -12.27
C GLY A 345 -9.01 9.01 -11.18
N VAL A 346 -8.60 10.29 -11.13
CA VAL A 346 -9.01 11.23 -10.08
C VAL A 346 -10.43 11.78 -10.29
N ALA A 347 -10.96 11.73 -11.50
CA ALA A 347 -12.30 12.20 -11.85
C ALA A 347 -13.23 11.00 -12.07
N VAL A 348 -14.38 11.00 -11.39
CA VAL A 348 -15.46 10.02 -11.58
C VAL A 348 -16.18 10.27 -12.90
N SER A 349 -16.37 11.54 -13.24
CA SER A 349 -16.99 11.97 -14.49
C SER A 349 -16.12 13.02 -15.16
N VAL A 350 -15.94 12.90 -16.47
CA VAL A 350 -15.18 13.85 -17.28
C VAL A 350 -16.06 14.40 -18.39
N PRO A 351 -15.88 15.67 -18.80
CA PRO A 351 -16.60 16.19 -19.96
C PRO A 351 -16.14 15.47 -21.22
N THR A 352 -17.11 15.16 -22.09
CA THR A 352 -16.85 14.59 -23.41
C THR A 352 -17.17 15.63 -24.47
N TRP A 353 -16.21 15.88 -25.35
CA TRP A 353 -16.44 16.71 -26.52
C TRP A 353 -17.10 15.91 -27.64
N ASP A 354 -18.23 16.43 -28.12
CA ASP A 354 -18.98 15.83 -29.23
C ASP A 354 -18.67 16.59 -30.55
N SER A 355 -17.86 15.95 -31.38
CA SER A 355 -17.44 16.53 -32.66
C SER A 355 -18.60 16.82 -33.62
N THR A 356 -19.71 16.10 -33.49
CA THR A 356 -20.89 16.30 -34.39
C THR A 356 -21.67 17.57 -34.06
N LYS A 357 -21.53 18.09 -32.83
CA LYS A 357 -22.16 19.31 -32.35
C LYS A 357 -21.22 20.51 -32.33
N CYS A 358 -19.96 20.30 -32.68
CA CYS A 358 -18.95 21.34 -32.65
C CYS A 358 -19.05 22.25 -33.84
N ILE A 359 -19.22 23.56 -33.58
CA ILE A 359 -19.26 24.61 -34.61
C ILE A 359 -17.90 25.29 -34.82
N GLN A 360 -16.82 24.77 -34.21
CA GLN A 360 -15.45 25.26 -34.33
C GLN A 360 -15.25 26.73 -33.91
N CYS A 361 -16.01 27.22 -32.94
CA CYS A 361 -15.93 28.61 -32.45
C CYS A 361 -14.77 28.86 -31.52
N ASN A 362 -14.01 27.85 -31.10
CA ASN A 362 -12.86 27.91 -30.19
C ASN A 362 -13.13 28.46 -28.77
N GLN A 363 -14.38 28.71 -28.38
CA GLN A 363 -14.71 29.26 -27.07
C GLN A 363 -14.21 28.36 -25.92
N CYS A 364 -14.33 27.03 -26.07
CA CYS A 364 -13.84 26.08 -25.08
C CYS A 364 -12.31 26.14 -24.87
N ALA A 365 -11.53 26.37 -25.95
CA ALA A 365 -10.10 26.57 -25.89
C ALA A 365 -9.74 27.89 -25.20
N TYR A 366 -10.46 28.96 -25.50
CA TYR A 366 -10.24 30.27 -24.87
C TYR A 366 -10.48 30.28 -23.37
N VAL A 367 -11.49 29.56 -22.87
CA VAL A 367 -11.83 29.56 -21.44
C VAL A 367 -11.09 28.47 -20.67
N CYS A 368 -10.33 27.58 -21.31
CA CYS A 368 -9.62 26.51 -20.63
C CYS A 368 -8.41 27.05 -19.86
N PRO A 369 -8.44 27.05 -18.51
CA PRO A 369 -7.38 27.65 -17.72
C PRO A 369 -6.03 26.89 -17.80
N HIS A 370 -6.06 25.67 -18.28
CA HIS A 370 -4.88 24.80 -18.37
C HIS A 370 -4.44 24.51 -19.82
N ALA A 371 -5.05 25.17 -20.81
CA ALA A 371 -4.81 24.93 -22.23
C ALA A 371 -4.89 23.45 -22.65
N THR A 372 -5.74 22.68 -21.97
CA THR A 372 -5.95 21.24 -22.25
C THR A 372 -6.79 21.05 -23.51
N ILE A 373 -7.69 21.99 -23.79
CA ILE A 373 -8.52 22.04 -25.00
C ILE A 373 -7.81 22.93 -26.01
N ARG A 374 -7.53 22.38 -27.19
CA ARG A 374 -6.82 23.05 -28.29
C ARG A 374 -7.65 22.99 -29.56
#